data_6874c1d62ff765515c25e90d2c3183eb
#
_entry.id   6874c1d62ff765515c25e90d2c3183eb
#
_cell.length_a   1.000
_cell.length_b   1.000
_cell.length_c   1.000
_cell.angle_alpha   90.00
_cell.angle_beta   90.00
_cell.angle_gamma   90.00
#
_symmetry.space_group_name_H-M   'P 1'
#
loop_
_entity.id
_entity.type
_entity.pdbx_description
1 polymer ?
#
loop_
_entity_poly.entity_id
_entity_poly.type
_entity_poly.pdbx_seq_one_letter_code
_entity_poly.pdbx_strand_id
1 'polypeptide(L)'
;MSVSSKTSHYDPFRGESSREIALECVVATFIAIAWCNSIELVVLCFTTFKRYGGCYFWSLVIASISIIPFALGYALLIFKIFPSYFSVALEVVGWWGMVTGQSMVLWSRLHLVVHSRRILRWTLIMIIVDAILFHVPASVLEFGAHSNHQDQFNPAFDIFERVQLVAFSVQEIVLSVIYAWAAVEMLKLMPRGQYKGILIHLLVINFVMISMDAVVVGMQYAGFFRLHVSLKAMFYSVKLKMEYAILGRLVHVAAVPVHPLSSYTPTDRSSSVSRI
;
A
#
# COMPACT_ATOMS: atom_id res chain seq x y z
N MET A 1 20.56 65.85 -20.49
CA MET A 1 20.77 64.88 -19.42
C MET A 1 19.43 64.21 -19.12
N SER A 2 19.19 63.05 -19.71
CA SER A 2 17.94 62.30 -19.54
C SER A 2 18.27 61.08 -18.68
N VAL A 3 17.83 61.07 -17.42
CA VAL A 3 17.96 59.98 -16.48
C VAL A 3 16.87 58.96 -16.79
N SER A 4 17.25 57.88 -17.47
CA SER A 4 16.37 56.73 -17.68
C SER A 4 16.31 55.92 -16.35
N SER A 5 15.24 56.05 -15.60
CA SER A 5 14.93 55.21 -14.46
C SER A 5 14.51 53.81 -15.00
N LYS A 6 15.45 52.86 -14.98
CA LYS A 6 15.12 51.45 -15.10
C LYS A 6 14.40 51.01 -13.82
N THR A 7 13.08 51.00 -13.85
CA THR A 7 12.28 50.24 -12.87
C THR A 7 12.58 48.77 -13.09
N SER A 8 13.41 48.20 -12.22
CA SER A 8 13.59 46.78 -12.12
C SER A 8 12.24 46.17 -11.67
N HIS A 9 11.52 45.65 -12.63
CA HIS A 9 10.35 44.82 -12.36
C HIS A 9 10.85 43.58 -11.60
N TYR A 10 10.56 43.51 -10.32
CA TYR A 10 10.82 42.33 -9.51
C TYR A 10 9.88 41.21 -9.98
N ASP A 11 10.42 40.31 -10.78
CA ASP A 11 9.72 39.12 -11.28
C ASP A 11 9.97 38.00 -10.27
N PRO A 12 9.03 37.66 -9.37
CA PRO A 12 9.23 36.70 -8.31
C PRO A 12 9.54 35.28 -8.81
N PHE A 13 9.31 35.00 -10.10
CA PHE A 13 9.54 33.69 -10.75
C PHE A 13 10.83 33.61 -11.55
N ARG A 14 11.68 34.63 -11.55
CA ARG A 14 12.86 34.71 -12.42
C ARG A 14 14.08 33.90 -11.95
N GLY A 15 13.98 33.09 -10.92
CA GLY A 15 15.09 32.29 -10.36
C GLY A 15 14.91 30.79 -10.44
N GLU A 16 13.70 30.29 -10.62
CA GLU A 16 13.43 28.85 -10.70
C GLU A 16 13.33 28.37 -12.15
N SER A 17 14.09 27.35 -12.50
CA SER A 17 13.96 26.70 -13.79
C SER A 17 12.54 26.17 -13.95
N SER A 18 11.91 26.38 -15.09
CA SER A 18 10.56 25.85 -15.41
C SER A 18 10.42 24.35 -15.13
N ARG A 19 11.55 23.62 -15.13
CA ARG A 19 11.60 22.20 -14.76
C ARG A 19 11.40 21.97 -13.25
N GLU A 20 11.93 22.84 -12.39
CA GLU A 20 11.79 22.73 -10.94
C GLU A 20 10.35 22.99 -10.53
N ILE A 21 9.72 24.03 -11.07
CA ILE A 21 8.31 24.33 -10.85
C ILE A 21 7.42 23.16 -11.33
N ALA A 22 7.70 22.60 -12.51
CA ALA A 22 6.95 21.45 -13.02
C ALA A 22 7.10 20.23 -12.12
N LEU A 23 8.31 19.97 -11.59
CA LEU A 23 8.57 18.88 -10.67
C LEU A 23 7.79 19.06 -9.34
N GLU A 24 7.81 20.26 -8.78
CA GLU A 24 7.07 20.58 -7.55
C GLU A 24 5.55 20.43 -7.73
N CYS A 25 5.02 20.86 -8.87
CA CYS A 25 3.61 20.65 -9.21
C CYS A 25 3.25 19.16 -9.31
N VAL A 26 4.11 18.33 -9.90
CA VAL A 26 3.90 16.88 -9.99
C VAL A 26 3.94 16.24 -8.59
N VAL A 27 4.93 16.60 -7.77
CA VAL A 27 5.06 16.12 -6.39
C VAL A 27 3.83 16.50 -5.56
N ALA A 28 3.41 17.77 -5.63
CA ALA A 28 2.20 18.24 -4.93
C ALA A 28 0.94 17.48 -5.38
N THR A 29 0.83 17.17 -6.68
CA THR A 29 -0.29 16.38 -7.22
C THR A 29 -0.31 14.97 -6.65
N PHE A 30 0.84 14.28 -6.60
CA PHE A 30 0.94 12.94 -6.03
C PHE A 30 0.59 12.92 -4.53
N ILE A 31 1.05 13.91 -3.78
CA ILE A 31 0.73 14.08 -2.37
C ILE A 31 -0.78 14.30 -2.16
N ALA A 32 -1.39 15.17 -2.97
CA ALA A 32 -2.82 15.44 -2.90
C ALA A 32 -3.65 14.18 -3.20
N ILE A 33 -3.28 13.42 -4.23
CA ILE A 33 -3.93 12.13 -4.55
C ILE A 33 -3.77 11.14 -3.39
N ALA A 34 -2.57 11.04 -2.81
CA ALA A 34 -2.31 10.15 -1.68
C ALA A 34 -3.20 10.49 -0.47
N TRP A 35 -3.34 11.77 -0.14
CA TRP A 35 -4.20 12.23 0.96
C TRP A 35 -5.68 11.97 0.69
N CYS A 36 -6.18 12.35 -0.49
CA CYS A 36 -7.56 12.08 -0.86
C CYS A 36 -7.89 10.59 -0.76
N ASN A 37 -7.03 9.74 -1.30
CA ASN A 37 -7.19 8.29 -1.23
C ASN A 37 -7.16 7.76 0.20
N SER A 38 -6.24 8.26 1.04
CA SER A 38 -6.11 7.83 2.43
C SER A 38 -7.31 8.21 3.28
N ILE A 39 -7.77 9.46 3.18
CA ILE A 39 -8.94 9.96 3.91
C ILE A 39 -10.19 9.19 3.49
N GLU A 40 -10.42 9.05 2.17
CA GLU A 40 -11.54 8.28 1.66
C GLU A 40 -11.51 6.84 2.16
N LEU A 41 -10.35 6.19 2.15
CA LEU A 41 -10.21 4.81 2.62
C LEU A 41 -10.51 4.67 4.12
N VAL A 42 -10.05 5.61 4.94
CA VAL A 42 -10.37 5.63 6.38
C VAL A 42 -11.89 5.75 6.59
N VAL A 43 -12.54 6.67 5.87
CA VAL A 43 -14.01 6.82 5.95
C VAL A 43 -14.71 5.54 5.50
N LEU A 44 -14.27 4.94 4.39
CA LEU A 44 -14.82 3.67 3.89
C LEU A 44 -14.64 2.53 4.90
N CYS A 45 -13.50 2.44 5.58
CA CYS A 45 -13.28 1.44 6.62
C CYS A 45 -14.31 1.58 7.74
N PHE A 46 -14.53 2.77 8.28
CA PHE A 46 -15.46 2.98 9.38
C PHE A 46 -16.94 2.84 8.97
N THR A 47 -17.29 3.12 7.72
CA THR A 47 -18.68 3.02 7.24
C THR A 47 -19.08 1.61 6.82
N THR A 48 -18.12 0.82 6.30
CA THR A 48 -18.43 -0.50 5.73
C THR A 48 -18.26 -1.64 6.74
N PHE A 49 -17.25 -1.55 7.61
CA PHE A 49 -17.03 -2.62 8.59
C PHE A 49 -18.00 -2.52 9.78
N LYS A 50 -18.80 -3.56 9.95
CA LYS A 50 -19.73 -3.69 11.11
C LYS A 50 -19.03 -4.14 12.41
N ARG A 51 -17.82 -4.71 12.32
CA ARG A 51 -17.02 -5.19 13.46
C ARG A 51 -15.59 -4.66 13.33
N TYR A 52 -15.16 -3.89 14.32
CA TYR A 52 -13.83 -3.21 14.37
C TYR A 52 -12.72 -4.06 15.01
N GLY A 53 -12.94 -5.36 15.25
CA GLY A 53 -12.06 -6.23 16.05
C GLY A 53 -11.04 -7.07 15.26
N GLY A 54 -10.86 -6.88 13.95
CA GLY A 54 -9.99 -7.71 13.13
C GLY A 54 -8.58 -7.10 12.92
N CYS A 55 -7.54 -7.96 12.88
CA CYS A 55 -6.18 -7.54 12.53
C CYS A 55 -6.15 -6.81 11.17
N TYR A 56 -6.90 -7.29 10.19
CA TYR A 56 -7.03 -6.67 8.87
C TYR A 56 -7.57 -5.23 8.95
N PHE A 57 -8.64 -5.01 9.74
CA PHE A 57 -9.23 -3.68 9.87
C PHE A 57 -8.21 -2.68 10.44
N TRP A 58 -7.57 -3.03 11.56
CA TRP A 58 -6.62 -2.13 12.20
C TRP A 58 -5.36 -1.91 11.38
N SER A 59 -4.83 -2.94 10.70
CA SER A 59 -3.67 -2.76 9.83
C SER A 59 -4.00 -1.85 8.64
N LEU A 60 -5.19 -1.98 8.04
CA LEU A 60 -5.63 -1.13 6.94
C LEU A 60 -5.82 0.33 7.38
N VAL A 61 -6.46 0.56 8.53
CA VAL A 61 -6.67 1.90 9.09
C VAL A 61 -5.35 2.56 9.47
N ILE A 62 -4.47 1.85 10.19
CA ILE A 62 -3.15 2.38 10.59
C ILE A 62 -2.31 2.70 9.35
N ALA A 63 -2.23 1.79 8.37
CA ALA A 63 -1.49 2.02 7.14
C ALA A 63 -2.02 3.27 6.40
N SER A 64 -3.34 3.41 6.29
CA SER A 64 -3.98 4.55 5.60
C SER A 64 -3.71 5.87 6.32
N ILE A 65 -3.88 5.92 7.64
CA ILE A 65 -3.60 7.13 8.43
C ILE A 65 -2.11 7.51 8.34
N SER A 66 -1.21 6.52 8.30
CA SER A 66 0.24 6.74 8.27
C SER A 66 0.74 7.36 6.96
N ILE A 67 -0.01 7.24 5.86
CA ILE A 67 0.33 7.92 4.59
C ILE A 67 0.24 9.45 4.76
N ILE A 68 -0.66 9.94 5.61
CA ILE A 68 -0.87 11.39 5.80
C ILE A 68 0.38 12.05 6.40
N PRO A 69 0.92 11.62 7.57
CA PRO A 69 2.13 12.20 8.13
C PRO A 69 3.36 11.94 7.24
N PHE A 70 3.48 10.79 6.55
CA PHE A 70 4.55 10.52 5.61
C PHE A 70 4.60 11.57 4.49
N ALA A 71 3.49 11.76 3.79
CA ALA A 71 3.40 12.69 2.69
C ALA A 71 3.49 14.16 3.16
N LEU A 72 2.98 14.47 4.37
CA LEU A 72 3.10 15.80 4.98
C LEU A 72 4.56 16.12 5.34
N GLY A 73 5.25 15.18 6.01
CA GLY A 73 6.67 15.33 6.36
C GLY A 73 7.52 15.63 5.13
N TYR A 74 7.32 14.85 4.07
CA TYR A 74 8.00 15.06 2.80
C TYR A 74 7.67 16.42 2.14
N ALA A 75 6.39 16.84 2.16
CA ALA A 75 5.99 18.15 1.66
C ALA A 75 6.67 19.29 2.43
N LEU A 76 6.69 19.20 3.76
CA LEU A 76 7.34 20.20 4.61
C LEU A 76 8.85 20.30 4.36
N LEU A 77 9.52 19.16 4.03
CA LEU A 77 10.93 19.14 3.65
C LEU A 77 11.18 19.82 2.31
N ILE A 78 10.39 19.51 1.27
CA ILE A 78 10.58 20.08 -0.06
C ILE A 78 10.31 21.58 -0.06
N PHE A 79 9.21 22.01 0.54
CA PHE A 79 8.83 23.43 0.58
C PHE A 79 9.54 24.22 1.67
N LYS A 80 10.39 23.58 2.50
CA LYS A 80 11.18 24.21 3.58
C LYS A 80 10.36 25.09 4.52
N ILE A 81 9.13 24.66 4.84
CA ILE A 81 8.17 25.43 5.66
C ILE A 81 8.50 25.33 7.15
N PHE A 82 9.04 24.17 7.58
CA PHE A 82 9.32 23.86 8.98
C PHE A 82 10.76 23.39 9.19
N PRO A 83 11.26 23.36 10.45
CA PRO A 83 12.58 22.81 10.76
C PRO A 83 12.72 21.37 10.23
N SER A 84 13.85 21.07 9.60
CA SER A 84 14.10 19.78 8.94
C SER A 84 13.89 18.59 9.87
N TYR A 85 14.31 18.68 11.14
CA TYR A 85 14.15 17.58 12.11
C TYR A 85 12.69 17.21 12.39
N PHE A 86 11.80 18.22 12.47
CA PHE A 86 10.37 17.95 12.67
C PHE A 86 9.75 17.29 11.44
N SER A 87 10.10 17.76 10.26
CA SER A 87 9.61 17.23 8.99
C SER A 87 10.06 15.79 8.79
N VAL A 88 11.34 15.49 9.06
CA VAL A 88 11.92 14.14 9.03
C VAL A 88 11.24 13.23 10.06
N ALA A 89 11.03 13.68 11.29
CA ALA A 89 10.37 12.88 12.31
C ALA A 89 8.95 12.46 11.87
N LEU A 90 8.22 13.39 11.27
CA LEU A 90 6.87 13.14 10.78
C LEU A 90 6.87 12.13 9.60
N GLU A 91 7.82 12.31 8.67
CA GLU A 91 8.02 11.41 7.53
C GLU A 91 8.37 9.99 7.99
N VAL A 92 9.35 9.84 8.88
CA VAL A 92 9.80 8.55 9.42
C VAL A 92 8.67 7.81 10.12
N VAL A 93 7.94 8.47 11.03
CA VAL A 93 6.80 7.83 11.73
C VAL A 93 5.71 7.39 10.75
N GLY A 94 5.39 8.24 9.78
CA GLY A 94 4.45 7.90 8.73
C GLY A 94 4.92 6.72 7.87
N TRP A 95 6.20 6.72 7.49
CA TRP A 95 6.80 5.64 6.71
C TRP A 95 6.77 4.29 7.44
N TRP A 96 7.10 4.25 8.73
CA TRP A 96 7.02 3.03 9.54
C TRP A 96 5.61 2.42 9.51
N GLY A 97 4.61 3.25 9.80
CA GLY A 97 3.23 2.81 9.83
C GLY A 97 2.69 2.40 8.45
N MET A 98 3.07 3.12 7.41
CA MET A 98 2.65 2.84 6.04
C MET A 98 3.20 1.50 5.54
N VAL A 99 4.51 1.27 5.63
CA VAL A 99 5.16 0.06 5.10
C VAL A 99 4.82 -1.18 5.93
N THR A 100 4.96 -1.08 7.26
CA THR A 100 4.61 -2.20 8.15
C THR A 100 3.11 -2.50 8.10
N GLY A 101 2.28 -1.47 8.06
CA GLY A 101 0.84 -1.61 7.94
C GLY A 101 0.43 -2.32 6.66
N GLN A 102 1.01 -1.97 5.51
CA GLN A 102 0.79 -2.66 4.24
C GLN A 102 1.17 -4.15 4.33
N SER A 103 2.34 -4.47 4.87
CA SER A 103 2.78 -5.85 5.06
C SER A 103 1.82 -6.65 5.96
N MET A 104 1.28 -6.02 7.00
CA MET A 104 0.29 -6.64 7.88
C MET A 104 -1.07 -6.83 7.20
N VAL A 105 -1.48 -5.94 6.30
CA VAL A 105 -2.68 -6.10 5.46
C VAL A 105 -2.52 -7.34 4.58
N LEU A 106 -1.39 -7.48 3.88
CA LEU A 106 -1.08 -8.65 3.06
C LEU A 106 -1.05 -9.94 3.87
N TRP A 107 -0.42 -9.92 5.05
CA TRP A 107 -0.38 -11.06 5.96
C TRP A 107 -1.77 -11.46 6.46
N SER A 108 -2.60 -10.50 6.79
CA SER A 108 -3.97 -10.76 7.25
C SER A 108 -4.82 -11.42 6.16
N ARG A 109 -4.64 -11.06 4.90
CA ARG A 109 -5.26 -11.77 3.77
C ARG A 109 -4.73 -13.19 3.61
N LEU A 110 -3.42 -13.37 3.78
CA LEU A 110 -2.79 -14.67 3.70
C LEU A 110 -3.38 -15.63 4.72
N HIS A 111 -3.69 -15.13 5.93
CA HIS A 111 -4.35 -15.90 6.99
C HIS A 111 -5.72 -16.46 6.58
N LEU A 112 -6.44 -15.84 5.64
CA LEU A 112 -7.75 -16.32 5.17
C LEU A 112 -7.63 -17.50 4.19
N VAL A 113 -6.51 -17.62 3.48
CA VAL A 113 -6.32 -18.62 2.40
C VAL A 113 -5.41 -19.76 2.84
N VAL A 114 -4.40 -19.47 3.66
CA VAL A 114 -3.40 -20.46 4.11
C VAL A 114 -3.82 -21.07 5.44
N HIS A 115 -4.05 -22.39 5.44
CA HIS A 115 -4.41 -23.15 6.65
C HIS A 115 -3.20 -23.58 7.50
N SER A 116 -1.97 -23.44 6.94
CA SER A 116 -0.74 -23.86 7.63
C SER A 116 -0.28 -22.82 8.64
N ARG A 117 -0.40 -23.11 9.95
CA ARG A 117 0.09 -22.24 11.02
C ARG A 117 1.61 -22.00 10.98
N ARG A 118 2.38 -22.91 10.35
CA ARG A 118 3.83 -22.73 10.21
C ARG A 118 4.16 -21.61 9.22
N ILE A 119 3.55 -21.62 8.05
CA ILE A 119 3.76 -20.59 7.01
C ILE A 119 3.36 -19.22 7.56
N LEU A 120 2.21 -19.11 8.21
CA LEU A 120 1.74 -17.86 8.81
C LEU A 120 2.66 -17.31 9.88
N ARG A 121 3.25 -18.18 10.70
CA ARG A 121 4.23 -17.78 11.71
C ARG A 121 5.53 -17.29 11.09
N TRP A 122 6.06 -18.04 10.12
CA TRP A 122 7.31 -17.65 9.44
C TRP A 122 7.17 -16.32 8.66
N THR A 123 6.07 -16.12 7.97
CA THR A 123 5.80 -14.85 7.27
C THR A 123 5.64 -13.69 8.25
N LEU A 124 5.02 -13.88 9.39
CA LEU A 124 4.93 -12.84 10.42
C LEU A 124 6.31 -12.51 11.03
N ILE A 125 7.11 -13.54 11.33
CA ILE A 125 8.48 -13.34 11.82
C ILE A 125 9.32 -12.58 10.80
N MET A 126 9.22 -12.92 9.52
CA MET A 126 9.88 -12.20 8.42
C MET A 126 9.50 -10.71 8.44
N ILE A 127 8.22 -10.37 8.52
CA ILE A 127 7.76 -8.97 8.58
C ILE A 127 8.35 -8.22 9.77
N ILE A 128 8.37 -8.86 10.96
CA ILE A 128 8.91 -8.24 12.18
C ILE A 128 10.42 -8.04 12.08
N VAL A 129 11.14 -9.04 11.58
CA VAL A 129 12.60 -8.97 11.42
C VAL A 129 12.97 -7.89 10.42
N ASP A 130 12.32 -7.84 9.26
CA ASP A 130 12.55 -6.83 8.24
C ASP A 130 12.20 -5.42 8.76
N ALA A 131 11.11 -5.28 9.50
CA ALA A 131 10.76 -4.01 10.12
C ALA A 131 11.85 -3.50 11.06
N ILE A 132 12.38 -4.35 11.95
CA ILE A 132 13.44 -3.94 12.88
C ILE A 132 14.74 -3.68 12.14
N LEU A 133 15.13 -4.57 11.23
CA LEU A 133 16.40 -4.52 10.51
C LEU A 133 16.52 -3.28 9.59
N PHE A 134 15.42 -2.86 8.98
CA PHE A 134 15.45 -1.77 8.02
C PHE A 134 14.93 -0.43 8.58
N HIS A 135 13.90 -0.44 9.44
CA HIS A 135 13.36 0.82 9.95
C HIS A 135 14.32 1.54 10.91
N VAL A 136 14.97 0.79 11.80
CA VAL A 136 15.84 1.42 12.81
C VAL A 136 17.09 2.05 12.18
N PRO A 137 17.90 1.34 11.37
CA PRO A 137 19.06 1.95 10.75
C PRO A 137 18.71 3.05 9.74
N ALA A 138 17.64 2.88 8.95
CA ALA A 138 17.19 3.90 8.01
C ALA A 138 16.85 5.20 8.73
N SER A 139 16.12 5.13 9.84
CA SER A 139 15.77 6.32 10.60
C SER A 139 16.99 7.03 11.14
N VAL A 140 17.98 6.30 11.67
CA VAL A 140 19.23 6.89 12.17
C VAL A 140 19.99 7.58 11.02
N LEU A 141 20.07 6.95 9.86
CA LEU A 141 20.75 7.51 8.68
C LEU A 141 20.01 8.75 8.15
N GLU A 142 18.68 8.71 8.11
CA GLU A 142 17.84 9.82 7.63
C GLU A 142 17.96 11.05 8.53
N PHE A 143 17.91 10.88 9.85
CA PHE A 143 18.18 11.97 10.79
C PHE A 143 19.63 12.47 10.68
N GLY A 144 20.60 11.55 10.47
CA GLY A 144 22.00 11.89 10.24
C GLY A 144 22.20 12.71 8.97
N ALA A 145 21.55 12.36 7.88
CA ALA A 145 21.59 13.08 6.60
C ALA A 145 21.05 14.50 6.67
N HIS A 146 20.17 14.80 7.64
CA HIS A 146 19.64 16.14 7.89
C HIS A 146 20.34 16.87 9.07
N SER A 147 21.42 16.29 9.62
CA SER A 147 22.24 16.88 10.68
C SER A 147 23.36 17.78 10.13
N ASN A 148 24.16 18.39 11.04
CA ASN A 148 25.35 19.14 10.67
C ASN A 148 26.49 18.29 10.06
N HIS A 149 26.32 16.94 10.01
CA HIS A 149 27.28 15.98 9.46
C HIS A 149 26.80 15.32 8.17
N GLN A 150 26.03 16.04 7.36
CA GLN A 150 25.39 15.55 6.14
C GLN A 150 26.34 14.80 5.20
N ASP A 151 27.57 15.32 5.02
CA ASP A 151 28.57 14.75 4.08
C ASP A 151 28.98 13.33 4.44
N GLN A 152 28.89 12.95 5.70
CA GLN A 152 29.23 11.60 6.18
C GLN A 152 28.06 10.62 6.06
N PHE A 153 26.83 11.10 6.26
CA PHE A 153 25.65 10.26 6.29
C PHE A 153 24.97 10.08 4.92
N ASN A 154 25.02 11.07 4.04
CA ASN A 154 24.36 11.01 2.74
C ASN A 154 24.76 9.79 1.88
N PRO A 155 26.04 9.42 1.71
CA PRO A 155 26.38 8.26 0.89
C PRO A 155 25.88 6.95 1.49
N ALA A 156 25.90 6.84 2.82
CA ALA A 156 25.41 5.66 3.53
C ALA A 156 23.88 5.57 3.45
N PHE A 157 23.19 6.71 3.59
CA PHE A 157 21.75 6.81 3.44
C PHE A 157 21.27 6.38 2.05
N ASP A 158 21.89 6.91 0.98
CA ASP A 158 21.54 6.58 -0.40
C ASP A 158 21.66 5.07 -0.71
N ILE A 159 22.74 4.45 -0.22
CA ILE A 159 22.95 3.01 -0.40
C ILE A 159 21.92 2.22 0.40
N PHE A 160 21.74 2.59 1.66
CA PHE A 160 20.84 1.86 2.57
C PHE A 160 19.37 1.98 2.13
N GLU A 161 18.96 3.15 1.65
CA GLU A 161 17.61 3.37 1.12
C GLU A 161 17.30 2.46 -0.08
N ARG A 162 18.25 2.27 -1.00
CA ARG A 162 18.08 1.33 -2.11
C ARG A 162 17.97 -0.10 -1.63
N VAL A 163 18.80 -0.51 -0.67
CA VAL A 163 18.78 -1.87 -0.11
C VAL A 163 17.46 -2.14 0.57
N GLN A 164 16.99 -1.24 1.45
CA GLN A 164 15.72 -1.41 2.15
C GLN A 164 14.52 -1.43 1.20
N LEU A 165 14.53 -0.59 0.15
CA LEU A 165 13.46 -0.58 -0.84
C LEU A 165 13.34 -1.92 -1.57
N VAL A 166 14.47 -2.48 -1.99
CA VAL A 166 14.52 -3.80 -2.62
C VAL A 166 14.08 -4.89 -1.62
N ALA A 167 14.54 -4.83 -0.37
CA ALA A 167 14.18 -5.81 0.65
C ALA A 167 12.67 -5.83 0.92
N PHE A 168 12.04 -4.67 1.11
CA PHE A 168 10.59 -4.60 1.28
C PHE A 168 9.82 -5.04 0.04
N SER A 169 10.31 -4.72 -1.17
CA SER A 169 9.70 -5.21 -2.41
C SER A 169 9.79 -6.74 -2.51
N VAL A 170 10.92 -7.33 -2.15
CA VAL A 170 11.08 -8.79 -2.10
C VAL A 170 10.13 -9.42 -1.07
N GLN A 171 10.00 -8.82 0.12
CA GLN A 171 9.04 -9.25 1.14
C GLN A 171 7.61 -9.25 0.59
N GLU A 172 7.17 -8.17 -0.07
CA GLU A 172 5.84 -8.09 -0.67
C GLU A 172 5.65 -9.14 -1.78
N ILE A 173 6.66 -9.37 -2.62
CA ILE A 173 6.64 -10.42 -3.65
C ILE A 173 6.50 -11.81 -3.01
N VAL A 174 7.24 -12.12 -1.96
CA VAL A 174 7.16 -13.41 -1.25
C VAL A 174 5.76 -13.63 -0.69
N LEU A 175 5.18 -12.64 0.00
CA LEU A 175 3.82 -12.71 0.52
C LEU A 175 2.80 -12.91 -0.60
N SER A 176 2.97 -12.19 -1.72
CA SER A 176 2.13 -12.25 -2.90
C SER A 176 2.18 -13.60 -3.60
N VAL A 177 3.38 -14.20 -3.71
CA VAL A 177 3.57 -15.53 -4.32
C VAL A 177 2.94 -16.62 -3.45
N ILE A 178 3.14 -16.57 -2.13
CA ILE A 178 2.52 -17.54 -1.21
C ILE A 178 1.00 -17.43 -1.28
N TYR A 179 0.47 -16.20 -1.32
CA TYR A 179 -0.96 -15.96 -1.48
C TYR A 179 -1.50 -16.51 -2.80
N ALA A 180 -0.82 -16.22 -3.92
CA ALA A 180 -1.21 -16.69 -5.24
C ALA A 180 -1.19 -18.22 -5.33
N TRP A 181 -0.14 -18.85 -4.78
CA TRP A 181 -0.03 -20.32 -4.73
C TRP A 181 -1.18 -20.94 -3.94
N ALA A 182 -1.43 -20.47 -2.72
CA ALA A 182 -2.52 -20.97 -1.89
C ALA A 182 -3.90 -20.73 -2.51
N ALA A 183 -4.08 -19.59 -3.15
CA ALA A 183 -5.30 -19.25 -3.87
C ALA A 183 -5.54 -20.18 -5.06
N VAL A 184 -4.51 -20.51 -5.85
CA VAL A 184 -4.61 -21.49 -6.96
C VAL A 184 -4.90 -22.90 -6.46
N GLU A 185 -4.30 -23.32 -5.34
CA GLU A 185 -4.56 -24.63 -4.75
C GLU A 185 -6.01 -24.74 -4.27
N MET A 186 -6.53 -23.70 -3.63
CA MET A 186 -7.94 -23.63 -3.25
C MET A 186 -8.89 -23.68 -4.46
N LEU A 187 -8.51 -23.09 -5.62
CA LEU A 187 -9.26 -23.18 -6.87
C LEU A 187 -9.42 -24.60 -7.41
N LYS A 188 -8.38 -25.43 -7.26
CA LYS A 188 -8.39 -26.80 -7.75
C LYS A 188 -9.41 -27.66 -7.01
N LEU A 189 -9.70 -27.32 -5.77
CA LEU A 189 -10.61 -28.04 -4.88
C LEU A 189 -12.09 -27.63 -5.05
N MET A 190 -12.39 -26.50 -5.70
CA MET A 190 -13.76 -25.98 -5.81
C MET A 190 -14.46 -26.37 -7.12
N PRO A 191 -15.80 -26.60 -7.10
CA PRO A 191 -16.60 -26.90 -8.30
C PRO A 191 -16.50 -25.79 -9.35
N ARG A 192 -16.43 -26.19 -10.61
CA ARG A 192 -16.24 -25.31 -11.78
C ARG A 192 -17.40 -24.34 -11.96
N GLY A 193 -17.18 -23.04 -11.74
CA GLY A 193 -18.10 -22.03 -12.25
C GLY A 193 -18.03 -20.66 -11.58
N GLN A 194 -18.41 -20.53 -10.33
CA GLN A 194 -18.67 -19.23 -9.70
C GLN A 194 -17.42 -18.54 -9.12
N TYR A 195 -16.44 -19.29 -8.65
CA TYR A 195 -15.31 -18.76 -7.90
C TYR A 195 -14.07 -18.44 -8.74
N LYS A 196 -13.97 -18.98 -9.96
CA LYS A 196 -12.82 -18.75 -10.85
C LYS A 196 -12.62 -17.27 -11.21
N GLY A 197 -13.70 -16.57 -11.53
CA GLY A 197 -13.62 -15.16 -11.91
C GLY A 197 -13.09 -14.27 -10.78
N ILE A 198 -13.50 -14.55 -9.54
CA ILE A 198 -13.08 -13.77 -8.37
C ILE A 198 -11.60 -13.98 -8.09
N LEU A 199 -11.16 -15.22 -8.15
CA LEU A 199 -9.77 -15.57 -7.88
C LEU A 199 -8.82 -15.06 -8.96
N ILE A 200 -9.21 -15.11 -10.24
CA ILE A 200 -8.46 -14.47 -11.32
C ILE A 200 -8.34 -12.96 -11.06
N HIS A 201 -9.44 -12.32 -10.65
CA HIS A 201 -9.40 -10.90 -10.31
C HIS A 201 -8.45 -10.59 -9.15
N LEU A 202 -8.42 -11.44 -8.12
CA LEU A 202 -7.48 -11.34 -7.00
C LEU A 202 -6.02 -11.47 -7.45
N LEU A 203 -5.74 -12.43 -8.35
CA LEU A 203 -4.40 -12.62 -8.92
C LEU A 203 -3.97 -11.44 -9.79
N VAL A 204 -4.88 -10.88 -10.59
CA VAL A 204 -4.60 -9.71 -11.42
C VAL A 204 -4.26 -8.50 -10.55
N ILE A 205 -5.04 -8.24 -9.50
CA ILE A 205 -4.74 -7.11 -8.58
C ILE A 205 -3.38 -7.32 -7.89
N ASN A 206 -3.07 -8.53 -7.46
CA ASN A 206 -1.79 -8.84 -6.86
C ASN A 206 -0.62 -8.60 -7.82
N PHE A 207 -0.79 -8.97 -9.09
CA PHE A 207 0.18 -8.68 -10.15
C PHE A 207 0.36 -7.17 -10.37
N VAL A 208 -0.74 -6.41 -10.37
CA VAL A 208 -0.67 -4.93 -10.50
C VAL A 208 0.09 -4.32 -9.31
N MET A 209 -0.13 -4.80 -8.08
CA MET A 209 0.61 -4.31 -6.91
C MET A 209 2.11 -4.54 -7.02
N ILE A 210 2.54 -5.75 -7.44
CA ILE A 210 3.96 -6.06 -7.70
C ILE A 210 4.54 -5.16 -8.80
N SER A 211 3.76 -4.89 -9.86
CA SER A 211 4.20 -4.00 -10.93
C SER A 211 4.42 -2.56 -10.44
N MET A 212 3.58 -2.07 -9.50
CA MET A 212 3.77 -0.76 -8.88
C MET A 212 5.06 -0.70 -8.06
N ASP A 213 5.42 -1.78 -7.34
CA ASP A 213 6.70 -1.87 -6.62
C ASP A 213 7.89 -1.82 -7.58
N ALA A 214 7.82 -2.55 -8.68
CA ALA A 214 8.86 -2.53 -9.70
C ALA A 214 9.07 -1.13 -10.29
N VAL A 215 8.00 -0.35 -10.49
CA VAL A 215 8.09 1.06 -10.94
C VAL A 215 8.78 1.91 -9.88
N VAL A 216 8.43 1.78 -8.60
CA VAL A 216 9.04 2.55 -7.50
C VAL A 216 10.54 2.25 -7.42
N VAL A 217 10.93 0.96 -7.45
CA VAL A 217 12.34 0.54 -7.49
C VAL A 217 13.05 1.11 -8.71
N GLY A 218 12.45 1.00 -9.90
CA GLY A 218 13.01 1.54 -11.14
C GLY A 218 13.26 3.05 -11.09
N MET A 219 12.34 3.83 -10.52
CA MET A 219 12.48 5.28 -10.34
C MET A 219 13.64 5.64 -9.41
N GLN A 220 13.83 4.87 -8.33
CA GLN A 220 14.95 5.05 -7.40
C GLN A 220 16.29 4.82 -8.09
N TYR A 221 16.42 3.75 -8.89
CA TYR A 221 17.65 3.45 -9.63
C TYR A 221 17.88 4.41 -10.80
N ALA A 222 16.83 5.01 -11.36
CA ALA A 222 16.93 6.04 -12.38
C ALA A 222 17.38 7.42 -11.84
N GLY A 223 17.51 7.57 -10.52
CA GLY A 223 17.99 8.81 -9.89
C GLY A 223 16.92 9.90 -9.72
N PHE A 224 15.63 9.59 -9.93
CA PHE A 224 14.53 10.54 -9.73
C PHE A 224 14.04 10.55 -8.27
N PHE A 225 14.94 10.85 -7.33
CA PHE A 225 14.68 10.78 -5.90
C PHE A 225 13.41 11.54 -5.45
N ARG A 226 13.25 12.80 -5.85
CA ARG A 226 12.11 13.63 -5.45
C ARG A 226 10.77 13.06 -5.92
N LEU A 227 10.74 12.51 -7.15
CA LEU A 227 9.54 11.86 -7.70
C LEU A 227 9.25 10.51 -7.04
N HIS A 228 10.32 9.74 -6.75
CA HIS A 228 10.21 8.43 -6.14
C HIS A 228 9.45 8.48 -4.80
N VAL A 229 9.79 9.39 -3.88
CA VAL A 229 9.18 9.47 -2.55
C VAL A 229 7.69 9.85 -2.63
N SER A 230 7.34 10.85 -3.44
CA SER A 230 5.94 11.25 -3.62
C SER A 230 5.10 10.19 -4.36
N LEU A 231 5.69 9.54 -5.37
CA LEU A 231 5.07 8.43 -6.09
C LEU A 231 4.84 7.23 -5.17
N LYS A 232 5.77 6.95 -4.27
CA LYS A 232 5.64 5.91 -3.25
C LYS A 232 4.40 6.15 -2.38
N ALA A 233 4.19 7.36 -1.85
CA ALA A 233 2.99 7.70 -1.09
C ALA A 233 1.71 7.45 -1.87
N MET A 234 1.66 7.90 -3.12
CA MET A 234 0.52 7.70 -4.01
C MET A 234 0.26 6.20 -4.27
N PHE A 235 1.29 5.44 -4.60
CA PHE A 235 1.14 4.00 -4.88
C PHE A 235 0.68 3.21 -3.66
N TYR A 236 1.21 3.50 -2.46
CA TYR A 236 0.72 2.86 -1.24
C TYR A 236 -0.75 3.18 -0.96
N SER A 237 -1.19 4.41 -1.22
CA SER A 237 -2.61 4.77 -1.08
C SER A 237 -3.51 4.00 -2.05
N VAL A 238 -3.05 3.80 -3.30
CA VAL A 238 -3.77 3.01 -4.31
C VAL A 238 -3.76 1.53 -3.96
N LYS A 239 -2.62 0.97 -3.53
CA LYS A 239 -2.51 -0.41 -3.07
C LYS A 239 -3.51 -0.72 -1.95
N LEU A 240 -3.56 0.13 -0.92
CA LEU A 240 -4.51 -0.04 0.19
C LEU A 240 -5.97 0.02 -0.27
N LYS A 241 -6.31 0.90 -1.21
CA LYS A 241 -7.66 0.91 -1.83
C LYS A 241 -7.97 -0.38 -2.58
N MET A 242 -7.01 -0.90 -3.33
CA MET A 242 -7.15 -2.17 -4.04
C MET A 242 -7.35 -3.33 -3.06
N GLU A 243 -6.60 -3.34 -1.96
CA GLU A 243 -6.75 -4.31 -0.87
C GLU A 243 -8.15 -4.28 -0.25
N TYR A 244 -8.65 -3.09 0.04
CA TYR A 244 -10.01 -2.89 0.55
C TYR A 244 -11.08 -3.40 -0.44
N ALA A 245 -10.94 -3.09 -1.73
CA ALA A 245 -11.87 -3.54 -2.77
C ALA A 245 -11.91 -5.08 -2.91
N ILE A 246 -10.76 -5.74 -2.75
CA ILE A 246 -10.65 -7.21 -2.73
C ILE A 246 -11.48 -7.80 -1.60
N LEU A 247 -11.31 -7.28 -0.38
CA LEU A 247 -12.02 -7.82 0.79
C LEU A 247 -13.53 -7.63 0.66
N GLY A 248 -13.97 -6.47 0.16
CA GLY A 248 -15.39 -6.21 -0.10
C GLY A 248 -16.01 -7.29 -1.02
N ARG A 249 -15.30 -7.69 -2.06
CA ARG A 249 -15.74 -8.77 -2.95
C ARG A 249 -15.71 -10.14 -2.31
N LEU A 250 -14.69 -10.46 -1.51
CA LEU A 250 -14.60 -11.73 -0.79
C LEU A 250 -15.74 -11.90 0.23
N VAL A 251 -16.04 -10.86 0.98
CA VAL A 251 -17.15 -10.85 1.96
C VAL A 251 -18.49 -11.00 1.26
N HIS A 252 -18.69 -10.33 0.13
CA HIS A 252 -19.95 -10.45 -0.64
C HIS A 252 -20.18 -11.88 -1.15
N VAL A 253 -19.12 -12.55 -1.59
CA VAL A 253 -19.19 -13.94 -2.08
C VAL A 253 -19.42 -14.93 -0.94
N ALA A 254 -18.76 -14.74 0.21
CA ALA A 254 -18.95 -15.57 1.39
C ALA A 254 -20.36 -15.41 2.00
N ALA A 255 -21.04 -14.29 1.74
CA ALA A 255 -22.39 -14.00 2.21
C ALA A 255 -23.50 -14.54 1.31
N VAL A 256 -23.20 -15.00 0.09
CA VAL A 256 -24.19 -15.65 -0.77
C VAL A 256 -24.47 -17.04 -0.22
N PRO A 257 -25.70 -17.33 0.28
CA PRO A 257 -26.03 -18.65 0.79
C PRO A 257 -25.91 -19.66 -0.36
N VAL A 258 -25.15 -20.72 -0.13
CA VAL A 258 -25.25 -21.92 -0.97
C VAL A 258 -26.66 -22.45 -0.77
N HIS A 259 -27.55 -22.20 -1.71
CA HIS A 259 -28.83 -22.89 -1.73
C HIS A 259 -28.54 -24.39 -1.77
N PRO A 260 -28.91 -25.17 -0.75
CA PRO A 260 -28.86 -26.61 -0.88
C PRO A 260 -29.80 -26.94 -2.01
N LEU A 261 -29.30 -27.70 -3.02
CA LEU A 261 -30.14 -28.30 -4.03
C LEU A 261 -31.31 -28.99 -3.29
N SER A 262 -32.50 -28.39 -3.46
CA SER A 262 -33.74 -28.97 -3.00
C SER A 262 -33.74 -30.44 -3.37
N SER A 263 -33.73 -31.30 -2.35
CA SER A 263 -33.88 -32.73 -2.48
C SER A 263 -35.19 -32.95 -3.28
N TYR A 264 -35.00 -33.42 -4.53
CA TYR A 264 -36.08 -33.93 -5.34
C TYR A 264 -36.59 -35.17 -4.61
N THR A 265 -37.67 -35.03 -3.86
CA THR A 265 -38.44 -36.15 -3.32
C THR A 265 -39.25 -36.73 -4.49
N PRO A 266 -39.00 -37.99 -4.92
CA PRO A 266 -39.84 -38.61 -5.89
C PRO A 266 -41.20 -38.83 -5.20
N THR A 267 -42.22 -38.19 -5.73
CA THR A 267 -43.59 -38.43 -5.31
C THR A 267 -43.97 -39.86 -5.78
N ASP A 268 -44.06 -40.75 -4.83
CA ASP A 268 -44.54 -42.10 -4.97
C ASP A 268 -46.00 -42.09 -5.49
N ARG A 269 -46.19 -42.44 -6.73
CA ARG A 269 -47.49 -42.73 -7.31
C ARG A 269 -47.92 -44.10 -6.86
N SER A 270 -48.44 -44.23 -5.67
CA SER A 270 -49.18 -45.42 -5.30
C SER A 270 -50.55 -45.43 -6.00
N SER A 271 -50.68 -46.31 -6.94
CA SER A 271 -51.87 -46.75 -7.59
C SER A 271 -52.91 -47.24 -6.58
N SER A 272 -54.05 -46.58 -6.46
CA SER A 272 -55.24 -47.15 -5.87
C SER A 272 -56.07 -47.82 -6.97
N VAL A 273 -55.89 -49.10 -7.11
CA VAL A 273 -56.91 -49.98 -7.72
C VAL A 273 -57.99 -50.20 -6.71
N SER A 274 -59.20 -49.66 -6.91
CA SER A 274 -60.40 -50.04 -6.19
C SER A 274 -61.22 -51.02 -7.06
N ARG A 275 -61.49 -52.13 -6.47
CA ARG A 275 -62.47 -53.14 -6.94
C ARG A 275 -63.89 -52.66 -6.70
N ILE A 276 -64.73 -53.17 -7.59
CA ILE A 276 -66.18 -53.39 -7.61
C ILE A 276 -66.93 -52.34 -8.37
#